data_6142f8f95710007404e149b9a9882c21
#
_entry.id   6142f8f95710007404e149b9a9882c21
#
_cell.length_a   1.000
_cell.length_b   1.000
_cell.length_c   1.000
_cell.angle_alpha   90.00
_cell.angle_beta   90.00
_cell.angle_gamma   90.00
#
_symmetry.space_group_name_H-M   'P 1'
#
loop_
_entity.id
_entity.type
_entity.pdbx_description
1 polymer ?
#
loop_
_entity_poly.entity_id
_entity_poly.type
_entity_poly.pdbx_seq_one_letter_code
_entity_poly.pdbx_strand_id
1 'polypeptide(L)'
;LGYDATTFGNHEFDYRSKGLAQMLDTAAASGDTVPSLLVCNVDWSEMNDERQLLKDAFDHYGVKDYEVIEKGGVKIALLGVFGKDSLSCAPTCALEFKDPIEAVKETVAAIKEKEDGDMIVCLSHSGTSEDPKKSEDELLAKAVPELDVIISGHTHTTLEEPIIEGNTAIVSAGEYGINVGSMHLSQNAEGRWEVEDYN
;
A
#
# COMPACT_ATOMS: atom_id res chain seq x y z
N LEU A 1 14.59 7.50 8.11
CA LEU A 1 13.86 6.83 9.20
C LEU A 1 13.94 5.30 9.11
N GLY A 2 14.37 4.74 7.98
CA GLY A 2 14.59 3.30 7.81
C GLY A 2 13.33 2.50 7.51
N TYR A 3 12.33 3.11 6.87
CA TYR A 3 11.18 2.37 6.35
C TYR A 3 11.62 1.39 5.26
N ASP A 4 11.12 0.17 5.28
CA ASP A 4 11.37 -0.84 4.24
C ASP A 4 10.56 -0.54 2.98
N ALA A 5 9.28 -0.16 3.14
CA ALA A 5 8.37 0.15 2.03
C ALA A 5 7.38 1.26 2.39
N THR A 6 6.80 1.86 1.36
CA THR A 6 5.72 2.86 1.44
C THR A 6 4.83 2.77 0.19
N THR A 7 3.69 3.46 0.20
CA THR A 7 2.82 3.62 -0.97
C THR A 7 2.55 5.11 -1.23
N PHE A 8 1.87 5.43 -2.33
CA PHE A 8 1.45 6.79 -2.65
C PHE A 8 0.22 7.19 -1.83
N GLY A 9 0.17 8.47 -1.43
CA GLY A 9 -1.02 9.14 -0.97
C GLY A 9 -1.52 10.17 -1.99
N ASN A 10 -2.68 10.80 -1.72
CA ASN A 10 -3.23 11.83 -2.59
C ASN A 10 -2.37 13.10 -2.65
N HIS A 11 -1.63 13.40 -1.59
CA HIS A 11 -0.77 14.59 -1.50
C HIS A 11 0.52 14.48 -2.31
N GLU A 12 0.93 13.30 -2.77
CA GLU A 12 2.04 13.14 -3.72
C GLU A 12 1.74 13.85 -5.05
N PHE A 13 0.46 14.09 -5.34
CA PHE A 13 0.02 14.76 -6.58
C PHE A 13 -0.18 16.28 -6.45
N ASP A 14 0.03 16.88 -5.27
CA ASP A 14 -0.19 18.32 -5.02
C ASP A 14 0.65 19.21 -5.93
N TYR A 15 1.87 18.79 -6.23
CA TYR A 15 2.78 19.50 -7.15
C TYR A 15 2.69 18.99 -8.59
N ARG A 16 1.61 18.27 -8.94
CA ARG A 16 1.34 17.72 -10.27
C ARG A 16 2.43 16.76 -10.76
N SER A 17 2.32 16.31 -12.01
CA SER A 17 3.21 15.35 -12.63
C SER A 17 4.69 15.75 -12.58
N LYS A 18 5.00 17.04 -12.82
CA LYS A 18 6.39 17.51 -12.79
C LYS A 18 7.00 17.48 -11.40
N GLY A 19 6.24 17.89 -10.38
CA GLY A 19 6.72 17.88 -9.00
C GLY A 19 6.94 16.46 -8.49
N LEU A 20 6.00 15.55 -8.75
CA LEU A 20 6.13 14.15 -8.40
C LEU A 20 7.33 13.50 -9.12
N ALA A 21 7.45 13.68 -10.44
CA ALA A 21 8.59 13.15 -11.19
C ALA A 21 9.93 13.65 -10.65
N GLN A 22 10.04 14.97 -10.38
CA GLN A 22 11.26 15.55 -9.81
C GLN A 22 11.57 14.99 -8.41
N MET A 23 10.55 14.76 -7.58
CA MET A 23 10.72 14.17 -6.24
C MET A 23 11.30 12.75 -6.35
N LEU A 24 10.71 11.91 -7.21
CA LEU A 24 11.16 10.54 -7.44
C LEU A 24 12.58 10.50 -8.02
N ASP A 25 12.86 11.29 -9.04
CA ASP A 25 14.19 11.37 -9.65
C ASP A 25 15.26 11.85 -8.66
N THR A 26 14.93 12.84 -7.84
CA THR A 26 15.84 13.35 -6.80
C THR A 26 16.13 12.29 -5.75
N ALA A 27 15.12 11.57 -5.31
CA ALA A 27 15.28 10.49 -4.34
C ALA A 27 16.12 9.33 -4.93
N ALA A 28 15.84 8.92 -6.16
CA ALA A 28 16.61 7.88 -6.85
C ALA A 28 18.09 8.25 -7.05
N ALA A 29 18.36 9.53 -7.33
CA ALA A 29 19.72 10.03 -7.55
C ALA A 29 20.47 10.41 -6.26
N SER A 30 19.83 10.40 -5.09
CA SER A 30 20.41 10.88 -3.84
C SER A 30 21.61 10.07 -3.33
N GLY A 31 21.64 8.78 -3.66
CA GLY A 31 22.58 7.80 -3.10
C GLY A 31 22.25 7.36 -1.65
N ASP A 32 21.15 7.87 -1.09
CA ASP A 32 20.62 7.42 0.19
C ASP A 32 19.82 6.12 0.03
N THR A 33 19.64 5.38 1.13
CA THR A 33 18.70 4.26 1.17
C THR A 33 17.28 4.83 1.19
N VAL A 34 16.53 4.58 0.13
CA VAL A 34 15.13 4.95 0.01
C VAL A 34 14.23 3.72 0.21
N PRO A 35 13.00 3.88 0.75
CA PRO A 35 12.06 2.76 0.88
C PRO A 35 11.60 2.26 -0.49
N SER A 36 11.23 1.00 -0.58
CA SER A 36 10.51 0.50 -1.76
C SER A 36 9.17 1.22 -1.88
N LEU A 37 8.90 1.82 -3.03
CA LEU A 37 7.65 2.51 -3.31
C LEU A 37 6.74 1.59 -4.12
N LEU A 38 5.58 1.25 -3.56
CA LEU A 38 4.70 0.21 -4.08
C LEU A 38 3.34 0.80 -4.45
N VAL A 39 2.85 0.47 -5.64
CA VAL A 39 1.47 0.74 -6.06
C VAL A 39 1.07 -0.19 -7.20
N CYS A 40 0.08 -1.05 -6.99
CA CYS A 40 -0.28 -2.09 -7.94
C CYS A 40 -1.40 -1.70 -8.92
N ASN A 41 -2.07 -0.58 -8.69
CA ASN A 41 -3.28 -0.26 -9.45
C ASN A 41 -3.16 0.94 -10.39
N VAL A 42 -1.95 1.40 -10.74
CA VAL A 42 -1.79 2.41 -11.79
C VAL A 42 -2.16 1.81 -13.15
N ASP A 43 -2.97 2.53 -13.93
CA ASP A 43 -3.33 2.14 -15.29
C ASP A 43 -2.46 2.88 -16.32
N TRP A 44 -1.57 2.15 -16.96
CA TRP A 44 -0.68 2.64 -18.01
C TRP A 44 -1.21 2.37 -19.42
N SER A 45 -2.46 1.98 -19.59
CA SER A 45 -3.04 1.61 -20.90
C SER A 45 -3.15 2.81 -21.85
N GLU A 46 -3.41 4.01 -21.32
CA GLU A 46 -3.48 5.24 -22.09
C GLU A 46 -2.34 6.18 -21.74
N MET A 47 -1.49 6.49 -22.71
CA MET A 47 -0.31 7.33 -22.54
C MET A 47 -0.47 8.71 -23.15
N ASN A 48 0.08 9.71 -22.47
CA ASN A 48 0.28 11.06 -22.93
C ASN A 48 1.60 11.59 -22.36
N ASP A 49 2.01 12.82 -22.71
CA ASP A 49 3.30 13.37 -22.29
C ASP A 49 3.47 13.45 -20.77
N GLU A 50 2.39 13.74 -20.02
CA GLU A 50 2.45 13.79 -18.55
C GLU A 50 2.58 12.40 -17.92
N ARG A 51 1.84 11.42 -18.45
CA ARG A 51 1.94 10.03 -17.99
C ARG A 51 3.28 9.41 -18.38
N GLN A 52 3.81 9.75 -19.54
CA GLN A 52 5.14 9.29 -19.93
C GLN A 52 6.22 9.84 -18.98
N LEU A 53 6.14 11.13 -18.61
CA LEU A 53 7.04 11.73 -17.64
C LEU A 53 6.99 10.98 -16.28
N LEU A 54 5.80 10.66 -15.82
CA LEU A 54 5.62 9.91 -14.56
C LEU A 54 6.10 8.47 -14.70
N LYS A 55 5.82 7.81 -15.82
CA LYS A 55 6.29 6.45 -16.08
C LYS A 55 7.82 6.37 -16.04
N ASP A 56 8.50 7.32 -16.70
CA ASP A 56 9.95 7.38 -16.70
C ASP A 56 10.51 7.59 -15.28
N ALA A 57 9.89 8.45 -14.48
CA ALA A 57 10.29 8.69 -13.09
C ALA A 57 10.00 7.48 -12.18
N PHE A 58 8.88 6.77 -12.38
CA PHE A 58 8.55 5.53 -11.67
C PHE A 58 9.57 4.44 -11.99
N ASP A 59 9.93 4.28 -13.26
CA ASP A 59 10.92 3.31 -13.70
C ASP A 59 12.33 3.66 -13.14
N HIS A 60 12.69 4.95 -13.10
CA HIS A 60 13.95 5.42 -12.55
C HIS A 60 14.05 5.21 -11.02
N TYR A 61 12.99 5.47 -10.28
CA TYR A 61 12.93 5.20 -8.84
C TYR A 61 12.87 3.69 -8.55
N GLY A 62 12.27 2.91 -9.44
CA GLY A 62 12.02 1.50 -9.26
C GLY A 62 10.72 1.23 -8.52
N VAL A 63 9.64 2.00 -8.83
CA VAL A 63 8.29 1.74 -8.30
C VAL A 63 7.79 0.37 -8.78
N LYS A 64 7.19 -0.40 -7.89
CA LYS A 64 6.75 -1.79 -8.15
C LYS A 64 5.29 -1.99 -7.71
N ASP A 65 4.67 -3.03 -8.25
CA ASP A 65 3.35 -3.48 -7.78
C ASP A 65 3.47 -4.13 -6.39
N TYR A 66 4.52 -4.93 -6.19
CA TYR A 66 4.85 -5.59 -4.93
C TYR A 66 6.35 -5.84 -4.77
N GLU A 67 6.78 -6.15 -3.57
CA GLU A 67 8.13 -6.61 -3.24
C GLU A 67 8.07 -7.68 -2.15
N VAL A 68 8.99 -8.64 -2.21
CA VAL A 68 9.16 -9.63 -1.15
C VAL A 68 10.42 -9.28 -0.34
N ILE A 69 10.24 -9.13 0.96
CA ILE A 69 11.34 -8.93 1.91
C ILE A 69 11.43 -10.11 2.86
N GLU A 70 12.61 -10.36 3.43
CA GLU A 70 12.79 -11.36 4.46
C GLU A 70 13.22 -10.70 5.77
N LYS A 71 12.46 -10.92 6.83
CA LYS A 71 12.73 -10.41 8.17
C LYS A 71 12.59 -11.55 9.20
N GLY A 72 13.66 -11.81 9.94
CA GLY A 72 13.64 -12.83 10.97
C GLY A 72 13.32 -14.25 10.48
N GLY A 73 13.59 -14.55 9.22
CA GLY A 73 13.27 -15.84 8.59
C GLY A 73 11.83 -15.94 8.07
N VAL A 74 11.05 -14.85 8.11
CA VAL A 74 9.72 -14.75 7.52
C VAL A 74 9.81 -14.00 6.20
N LYS A 75 9.27 -14.57 5.12
CA LYS A 75 9.15 -13.92 3.82
C LYS A 75 7.82 -13.17 3.74
N ILE A 76 7.90 -11.87 3.62
CA ILE A 76 6.74 -10.96 3.62
C ILE A 76 6.61 -10.35 2.22
N ALA A 77 5.50 -10.64 1.55
CA ALA A 77 5.14 -9.96 0.33
C ALA A 77 4.40 -8.66 0.68
N LEU A 78 4.97 -7.54 0.31
CA LEU A 78 4.41 -6.20 0.49
C LEU A 78 3.84 -5.73 -0.84
N LEU A 79 2.61 -5.24 -0.88
CA LEU A 79 2.03 -4.58 -2.05
C LEU A 79 1.44 -3.22 -1.66
N GLY A 80 1.30 -2.32 -2.62
CA GLY A 80 0.70 -1.00 -2.38
C GLY A 80 -0.58 -0.81 -3.17
N VAL A 81 -1.55 -0.05 -2.64
CA VAL A 81 -2.79 0.29 -3.34
C VAL A 81 -3.22 1.73 -3.06
N PHE A 82 -3.75 2.39 -4.09
CA PHE A 82 -4.30 3.73 -4.04
C PHE A 82 -5.84 3.69 -4.17
N GLY A 83 -6.55 4.23 -3.18
CA GLY A 83 -8.00 4.14 -3.05
C GLY A 83 -8.78 5.05 -3.99
N LYS A 84 -10.07 4.79 -4.13
CA LYS A 84 -10.99 5.60 -4.95
C LYS A 84 -11.26 6.96 -4.32
N ASP A 85 -11.46 7.00 -3.00
CA ASP A 85 -11.64 8.27 -2.28
C ASP A 85 -10.36 9.10 -2.33
N SER A 86 -9.20 8.46 -2.18
CA SER A 86 -7.89 9.12 -2.34
C SER A 86 -7.72 9.75 -3.72
N LEU A 87 -8.16 9.07 -4.78
CA LEU A 87 -8.14 9.62 -6.14
C LEU A 87 -9.09 10.83 -6.27
N SER A 88 -10.26 10.79 -5.64
CA SER A 88 -11.18 11.92 -5.63
C SER A 88 -10.60 13.14 -4.90
N CYS A 89 -9.72 12.91 -3.93
CA CYS A 89 -8.97 13.93 -3.20
C CYS A 89 -7.68 14.39 -3.90
N ALA A 90 -7.35 13.86 -5.08
CA ALA A 90 -6.17 14.20 -5.88
C ALA A 90 -6.55 14.85 -7.23
N PRO A 91 -7.18 16.04 -7.27
CA PRO A 91 -7.70 16.63 -8.51
C PRO A 91 -6.61 17.03 -9.52
N THR A 92 -5.36 17.04 -9.11
CA THR A 92 -4.19 17.33 -9.97
C THR A 92 -3.44 16.09 -10.42
N CYS A 93 -3.95 14.91 -10.08
CA CYS A 93 -3.38 13.63 -10.52
C CYS A 93 -3.64 13.43 -12.02
N ALA A 94 -2.56 13.15 -12.78
CA ALA A 94 -2.65 12.84 -14.21
C ALA A 94 -2.70 11.33 -14.49
N LEU A 95 -2.47 10.50 -13.46
CA LEU A 95 -2.56 9.04 -13.58
C LEU A 95 -4.02 8.58 -13.57
N GLU A 96 -4.24 7.47 -14.21
CA GLU A 96 -5.45 6.68 -14.05
C GLU A 96 -5.17 5.44 -13.21
N PHE A 97 -6.19 4.96 -12.54
CA PHE A 97 -6.05 3.80 -11.66
C PHE A 97 -7.11 2.76 -12.00
N LYS A 98 -6.70 1.50 -11.99
CA LYS A 98 -7.59 0.35 -12.03
C LYS A 98 -8.42 0.28 -10.75
N ASP A 99 -9.51 -0.47 -10.78
CA ASP A 99 -10.26 -0.79 -9.55
C ASP A 99 -9.31 -1.38 -8.49
N PRO A 100 -9.24 -0.80 -7.27
CA PRO A 100 -8.30 -1.23 -6.24
C PRO A 100 -8.43 -2.71 -5.87
N ILE A 101 -9.67 -3.20 -5.73
CA ILE A 101 -9.93 -4.59 -5.35
C ILE A 101 -9.46 -5.56 -6.44
N GLU A 102 -9.78 -5.27 -7.70
CA GLU A 102 -9.37 -6.13 -8.82
C GLU A 102 -7.85 -6.13 -9.01
N ALA A 103 -7.20 -4.97 -8.89
CA ALA A 103 -5.75 -4.88 -9.00
C ALA A 103 -5.03 -5.62 -7.86
N VAL A 104 -5.53 -5.53 -6.63
CA VAL A 104 -4.97 -6.28 -5.49
C VAL A 104 -5.18 -7.78 -5.68
N LYS A 105 -6.34 -8.24 -6.17
CA LYS A 105 -6.56 -9.66 -6.51
C LYS A 105 -5.56 -10.16 -7.55
N GLU A 106 -5.36 -9.41 -8.63
CA GLU A 106 -4.39 -9.75 -9.69
C GLU A 106 -2.97 -9.86 -9.11
N THR A 107 -2.58 -8.88 -8.27
CA THR A 107 -1.26 -8.84 -7.65
C THR A 107 -1.06 -9.99 -6.66
N VAL A 108 -2.04 -10.27 -5.80
CA VAL A 108 -1.98 -11.40 -4.85
C VAL A 108 -1.90 -12.73 -5.59
N ALA A 109 -2.65 -12.90 -6.68
CA ALA A 109 -2.54 -14.10 -7.51
C ALA A 109 -1.13 -14.26 -8.11
N ALA A 110 -0.53 -13.16 -8.59
CA ALA A 110 0.83 -13.17 -9.12
C ALA A 110 1.88 -13.48 -8.03
N ILE A 111 1.71 -12.94 -6.81
CA ILE A 111 2.57 -13.26 -5.66
C ILE A 111 2.50 -14.76 -5.36
N LYS A 112 1.29 -15.32 -5.23
CA LYS A 112 1.10 -16.76 -4.91
C LYS A 112 1.60 -17.70 -5.99
N GLU A 113 1.65 -17.26 -7.24
CA GLU A 113 2.19 -18.06 -8.36
C GLU A 113 3.72 -18.05 -8.40
N LYS A 114 4.34 -16.90 -8.07
CA LYS A 114 5.78 -16.68 -8.32
C LYS A 114 6.64 -16.73 -7.08
N GLU A 115 6.05 -16.46 -5.93
CA GLU A 115 6.77 -16.26 -4.68
C GLU A 115 6.35 -17.33 -3.65
N ASP A 116 7.31 -17.76 -2.86
CA ASP A 116 7.09 -18.64 -1.70
C ASP A 116 7.08 -17.74 -0.45
N GLY A 117 5.94 -17.04 -0.24
CA GLY A 117 5.77 -16.04 0.82
C GLY A 117 5.00 -16.61 2.01
N ASP A 118 5.42 -16.23 3.21
CA ASP A 118 4.78 -16.64 4.48
C ASP A 118 3.64 -15.69 4.88
N MET A 119 3.68 -14.42 4.41
CA MET A 119 2.75 -13.36 4.78
C MET A 119 2.53 -12.41 3.61
N ILE A 120 1.29 -11.90 3.46
CA ILE A 120 0.94 -10.87 2.47
C ILE A 120 0.42 -9.62 3.20
N VAL A 121 1.12 -8.50 3.04
CA VAL A 121 0.80 -7.21 3.66
C VAL A 121 0.47 -6.17 2.59
N CYS A 122 -0.66 -5.52 2.72
CA CYS A 122 -1.07 -4.42 1.85
C CYS A 122 -0.83 -3.06 2.52
N LEU A 123 -0.06 -2.20 1.87
CA LEU A 123 0.06 -0.79 2.22
C LEU A 123 -1.04 -0.04 1.47
N SER A 124 -2.06 0.41 2.20
CA SER A 124 -3.25 0.99 1.60
C SER A 124 -3.35 2.49 1.86
N HIS A 125 -3.55 3.27 0.80
CA HIS A 125 -4.00 4.65 0.92
C HIS A 125 -5.45 4.76 0.42
N SER A 126 -6.36 3.98 1.07
CA SER A 126 -7.79 3.93 0.77
C SER A 126 -8.63 4.35 1.97
N GLY A 127 -8.27 3.85 3.14
CA GLY A 127 -8.82 4.27 4.41
C GLY A 127 -9.96 3.42 4.95
N THR A 128 -10.23 3.66 6.24
CA THR A 128 -11.31 3.04 7.01
C THR A 128 -12.45 4.03 7.26
N SER A 129 -13.64 3.55 7.60
CA SER A 129 -14.81 4.37 7.93
C SER A 129 -15.61 3.73 9.06
N GLU A 130 -16.31 4.56 9.86
CA GLU A 130 -17.29 4.06 10.84
C GLU A 130 -18.46 3.27 10.19
N ASP A 131 -18.74 3.56 8.91
CA ASP A 131 -19.69 2.77 8.10
C ASP A 131 -18.89 1.71 7.30
N PRO A 132 -18.97 0.41 7.67
CA PRO A 132 -18.20 -0.65 6.99
C PRO A 132 -18.51 -0.79 5.49
N LYS A 133 -19.64 -0.23 5.02
CA LYS A 133 -19.97 -0.22 3.61
C LYS A 133 -19.22 0.86 2.81
N LYS A 134 -18.61 1.80 3.51
CA LYS A 134 -17.79 2.89 2.95
C LYS A 134 -16.31 2.76 3.28
N SER A 135 -15.97 1.84 4.17
CA SER A 135 -14.61 1.53 4.55
C SER A 135 -13.93 0.75 3.42
N GLU A 136 -13.14 1.43 2.59
CA GLU A 136 -12.51 0.80 1.42
C GLU A 136 -11.60 -0.36 1.83
N ASP A 137 -10.87 -0.23 2.95
CA ASP A 137 -9.98 -1.27 3.44
C ASP A 137 -10.71 -2.50 3.99
N GLU A 138 -11.87 -2.33 4.65
CA GLU A 138 -12.70 -3.45 5.06
C GLU A 138 -13.33 -4.16 3.85
N LEU A 139 -13.76 -3.39 2.83
CA LEU A 139 -14.26 -3.97 1.58
C LEU A 139 -13.16 -4.73 0.84
N LEU A 140 -11.93 -4.22 0.86
CA LEU A 140 -10.75 -4.88 0.29
C LEU A 140 -10.46 -6.19 1.03
N ALA A 141 -10.39 -6.18 2.37
CA ALA A 141 -10.17 -7.36 3.18
C ALA A 141 -11.20 -8.46 2.92
N LYS A 142 -12.49 -8.09 2.83
CA LYS A 142 -13.59 -9.02 2.46
C LYS A 142 -13.41 -9.64 1.07
N ALA A 143 -12.93 -8.85 0.12
CA ALA A 143 -12.82 -9.27 -1.27
C ALA A 143 -11.53 -10.07 -1.57
N VAL A 144 -10.49 -9.91 -0.73
CA VAL A 144 -9.17 -10.52 -0.87
C VAL A 144 -8.74 -11.14 0.47
N PRO A 145 -9.37 -12.27 0.89
CA PRO A 145 -9.13 -12.90 2.19
C PRO A 145 -7.73 -13.53 2.33
N GLU A 146 -6.91 -13.46 1.30
CA GLU A 146 -5.51 -13.87 1.31
C GLU A 146 -4.57 -12.83 1.92
N LEU A 147 -5.04 -11.59 2.13
CA LEU A 147 -4.27 -10.57 2.84
C LEU A 147 -4.25 -10.91 4.33
N ASP A 148 -3.06 -10.90 4.93
CA ASP A 148 -2.90 -11.10 6.37
C ASP A 148 -3.04 -9.77 7.11
N VAL A 149 -2.47 -8.69 6.54
CA VAL A 149 -2.48 -7.36 7.14
C VAL A 149 -2.76 -6.29 6.09
N ILE A 150 -3.56 -5.28 6.46
CA ILE A 150 -3.68 -4.00 5.74
C ILE A 150 -3.19 -2.89 6.68
N ILE A 151 -2.15 -2.18 6.25
CA ILE A 151 -1.70 -0.95 6.89
C ILE A 151 -2.40 0.21 6.20
N SER A 152 -3.40 0.77 6.87
CA SER A 152 -4.34 1.76 6.35
C SER A 152 -3.83 3.18 6.55
N GLY A 153 -4.03 4.04 5.56
CA GLY A 153 -3.80 5.48 5.59
C GLY A 153 -5.01 6.27 5.09
N HIS A 154 -4.81 7.51 4.66
CA HIS A 154 -5.77 8.41 4.04
C HIS A 154 -6.79 9.07 4.98
N THR A 155 -7.59 8.29 5.71
CA THR A 155 -8.69 8.81 6.55
C THR A 155 -8.22 9.34 7.90
N HIS A 156 -6.91 9.33 8.16
CA HIS A 156 -6.30 9.81 9.41
C HIS A 156 -6.86 9.12 10.67
N THR A 157 -7.42 7.92 10.50
CA THR A 157 -7.99 7.15 11.60
C THR A 157 -6.87 6.64 12.52
N THR A 158 -6.99 6.86 13.81
CA THR A 158 -6.17 6.17 14.81
C THR A 158 -6.98 4.98 15.31
N LEU A 159 -6.53 3.77 15.06
CA LEU A 159 -7.12 2.55 15.58
C LEU A 159 -6.36 2.16 16.86
N GLU A 160 -7.06 2.09 18.00
CA GLU A 160 -6.47 1.59 19.25
C GLU A 160 -6.43 0.06 19.28
N GLU A 161 -7.28 -0.59 18.50
CA GLU A 161 -7.33 -2.03 18.25
C GLU A 161 -7.46 -2.29 16.75
N PRO A 162 -6.89 -3.38 16.23
CA PRO A 162 -7.06 -3.75 14.81
C PRO A 162 -8.53 -4.03 14.49
N ILE A 163 -8.98 -3.61 13.30
CA ILE A 163 -10.22 -4.14 12.73
C ILE A 163 -9.90 -5.50 12.15
N ILE A 164 -10.60 -6.54 12.59
CA ILE A 164 -10.43 -7.91 12.08
C ILE A 164 -11.56 -8.22 11.09
N GLU A 165 -11.22 -8.37 9.83
CA GLU A 165 -12.17 -8.80 8.78
C GLU A 165 -11.74 -10.16 8.23
N GLY A 166 -12.48 -11.21 8.61
CA GLY A 166 -12.07 -12.58 8.32
C GLY A 166 -10.75 -12.95 9.00
N ASN A 167 -9.70 -13.13 8.21
CA ASN A 167 -8.33 -13.39 8.71
C ASN A 167 -7.42 -12.16 8.57
N THR A 168 -7.91 -11.07 8.01
CA THR A 168 -7.12 -9.87 7.74
C THR A 168 -7.19 -8.90 8.93
N ALA A 169 -6.04 -8.47 9.43
CA ALA A 169 -5.94 -7.40 10.42
C ALA A 169 -5.72 -6.06 9.70
N ILE A 170 -6.61 -5.09 9.96
CA ILE A 170 -6.48 -3.72 9.43
C ILE A 170 -6.02 -2.82 10.58
N VAL A 171 -4.92 -2.11 10.38
CA VAL A 171 -4.29 -1.23 11.37
C VAL A 171 -4.04 0.17 10.80
N SER A 172 -4.08 1.19 11.65
CA SER A 172 -3.82 2.58 11.25
C SER A 172 -3.34 3.39 12.46
N ALA A 173 -2.24 4.12 12.28
CA ALA A 173 -1.60 4.92 13.33
C ALA A 173 -2.02 6.41 13.31
N GLY A 174 -3.01 6.79 12.50
CA GLY A 174 -3.47 8.18 12.38
C GLY A 174 -2.65 9.00 11.38
N GLU A 175 -2.29 10.22 11.75
CA GLU A 175 -1.75 11.21 10.84
C GLU A 175 -0.48 11.89 11.38
N TYR A 176 0.27 12.57 10.49
CA TYR A 176 1.39 13.47 10.78
C TYR A 176 2.54 12.85 11.60
N GLY A 177 2.62 11.52 11.69
CA GLY A 177 3.67 10.87 12.47
C GLY A 177 3.55 11.12 13.99
N ILE A 178 2.35 11.40 14.48
CA ILE A 178 2.07 11.58 15.92
C ILE A 178 2.22 10.25 16.65
N ASN A 179 1.78 9.16 16.01
CA ASN A 179 1.86 7.82 16.55
C ASN A 179 2.75 6.93 15.69
N VAL A 180 3.27 5.88 16.31
CA VAL A 180 3.93 4.76 15.65
C VAL A 180 3.17 3.50 16.07
N GLY A 181 2.53 2.82 15.12
CA GLY A 181 1.88 1.54 15.36
C GLY A 181 2.91 0.43 15.50
N SER A 182 2.76 -0.40 16.51
CA SER A 182 3.53 -1.62 16.72
C SER A 182 2.59 -2.81 16.80
N MET A 183 2.83 -3.84 16.00
CA MET A 183 1.99 -5.03 15.96
C MET A 183 2.85 -6.28 16.06
N HIS A 184 2.50 -7.17 17.00
CA HIS A 184 3.09 -8.49 17.11
C HIS A 184 2.16 -9.53 16.53
N LEU A 185 2.71 -10.33 15.64
CA LEU A 185 1.99 -11.40 14.95
C LEU A 185 2.63 -12.76 15.27
N SER A 186 1.80 -13.78 15.42
CA SER A 186 2.24 -15.17 15.48
C SER A 186 1.40 -16.05 14.56
N GLN A 187 1.93 -17.22 14.23
CA GLN A 187 1.16 -18.21 13.47
C GLN A 187 0.44 -19.15 14.44
N ASN A 188 -0.87 -19.33 14.21
CA ASN A 188 -1.65 -20.33 14.93
C ASN A 188 -1.34 -21.75 14.42
N ALA A 189 -1.99 -22.74 15.03
CA ALA A 189 -1.79 -24.16 14.68
C ALA A 189 -2.18 -24.50 13.21
N GLU A 190 -2.95 -23.65 12.55
CA GLU A 190 -3.38 -23.76 11.16
C GLU A 190 -2.44 -23.02 10.19
N GLY A 191 -1.37 -22.37 10.72
CA GLY A 191 -0.41 -21.59 9.93
C GLY A 191 -0.90 -20.20 9.53
N ARG A 192 -1.97 -19.69 10.14
CA ARG A 192 -2.51 -18.36 9.89
C ARG A 192 -1.89 -17.35 10.83
N TRP A 193 -1.68 -16.12 10.34
CA TRP A 193 -1.20 -15.03 11.17
C TRP A 193 -2.31 -14.44 12.03
N GLU A 194 -2.04 -14.27 13.31
CA GLU A 194 -2.96 -13.69 14.30
C GLU A 194 -2.24 -12.57 15.07
N VAL A 195 -3.00 -11.53 15.41
CA VAL A 195 -2.47 -10.42 16.21
C VAL A 195 -2.41 -10.85 17.69
N GLU A 196 -1.22 -10.86 18.25
CA GLU A 196 -1.01 -11.08 19.69
C GLU A 196 -1.07 -9.79 20.48
N ASP A 197 -0.54 -8.71 19.90
CA ASP A 197 -0.47 -7.40 20.55
C ASP A 197 -0.44 -6.30 19.51
N TYR A 198 -1.06 -5.16 19.82
CA TYR A 198 -1.09 -3.96 18.99
C TYR A 198 -1.09 -2.71 19.88
N ASN A 199 -0.18 -1.77 19.62
CA ASN A 199 -0.03 -0.51 20.36
C ASN A 199 0.18 0.67 19.42
#